data_01b15ba1aee0bd9ccd4875bab5adb067
#
_entry.id   01b15ba1aee0bd9ccd4875bab5adb067
#
_cell.length_a   1.000
_cell.length_b   1.000
_cell.length_c   1.000
_cell.angle_alpha   90.00
_cell.angle_beta   90.00
_cell.angle_gamma   90.00
#
_symmetry.space_group_name_H-M   'P 1'
#
loop_
_entity.id
_entity.type
_entity.pdbx_description
1 polymer ?
#
loop_
_entity_poly.entity_id
_entity_poly.type
_entity_poly.pdbx_seq_one_letter_code
_entity_poly.pdbx_strand_id
1 'polypeptide(L)'
;MYVAERLSDQNSTDEVLHRARAGDEGALRVIYEEHRRRVVRLAYSLLGDADEAEDVMQDVMVYALTHLDRYDSTRAALPTWLHTITVSRSRDR
;
A
#
# COMPACT_ATOMS: atom_id res chain seq x y z
N MET A 1 -3.21 -4.47 -28.32
CA MET A 1 -4.19 -3.95 -27.36
C MET A 1 -3.83 -4.29 -25.92
N TYR A 2 -3.52 -5.54 -25.65
CA TYR A 2 -3.16 -6.01 -24.32
C TYR A 2 -1.93 -5.32 -23.75
N VAL A 3 -0.90 -5.16 -24.56
CA VAL A 3 0.36 -4.55 -24.13
C VAL A 3 0.17 -3.06 -23.84
N ALA A 4 -0.66 -2.40 -24.65
CA ALA A 4 -0.96 -0.98 -24.47
C ALA A 4 -1.70 -0.72 -23.15
N GLU A 5 -2.64 -1.60 -22.79
CA GLU A 5 -3.37 -1.48 -21.53
C GLU A 5 -2.45 -1.64 -20.32
N ARG A 6 -1.52 -2.59 -20.36
CA ARG A 6 -0.56 -2.80 -19.28
C ARG A 6 0.37 -1.60 -19.11
N LEU A 7 0.83 -1.03 -20.21
CA LEU A 7 1.68 0.14 -20.17
C LEU A 7 0.92 1.35 -19.63
N SER A 8 -0.35 1.49 -20.01
CA SER A 8 -1.22 2.55 -19.52
C SER A 8 -1.43 2.43 -18.01
N ASP A 9 -1.69 1.22 -17.51
CA ASP A 9 -1.89 0.96 -16.08
C ASP A 9 -0.61 1.26 -15.29
N GLN A 10 0.54 0.88 -15.82
CA GLN A 10 1.81 1.13 -15.16
C GLN A 10 2.14 2.63 -15.13
N ASN A 11 1.91 3.34 -16.22
CA ASN A 11 2.10 4.78 -16.28
C ASN A 11 1.15 5.49 -15.31
N SER A 12 -0.09 5.01 -15.22
CA SER A 12 -1.10 5.55 -14.30
C SER A 12 -0.65 5.36 -12.86
N THR A 13 -0.09 4.21 -12.53
CA THR A 13 0.43 3.91 -11.19
C THR A 13 1.59 4.83 -10.84
N ASP A 14 2.53 5.03 -11.75
CA ASP A 14 3.68 5.90 -11.52
C ASP A 14 3.24 7.35 -11.34
N GLU A 15 2.28 7.80 -12.11
CA GLU A 15 1.73 9.15 -11.99
C GLU A 15 1.00 9.34 -10.65
N VAL A 16 0.19 8.37 -10.26
CA VAL A 16 -0.52 8.41 -8.97
C VAL A 16 0.48 8.47 -7.83
N LEU A 17 1.52 7.64 -7.87
CA LEU A 17 2.55 7.63 -6.85
C LEU A 17 3.28 8.98 -6.77
N HIS A 18 3.59 9.56 -7.91
CA HIS A 18 4.25 10.87 -7.97
C HIS A 18 3.38 11.94 -7.30
N ARG A 19 2.09 11.97 -7.63
CA ARG A 19 1.16 12.94 -7.05
C ARG A 19 0.93 12.69 -5.56
N ALA A 20 0.87 11.42 -5.15
CA ALA A 20 0.72 11.06 -3.75
C ALA A 20 1.91 11.56 -2.92
N ARG A 21 3.13 11.43 -3.47
CA ARG A 21 4.34 11.93 -2.82
C ARG A 21 4.32 13.45 -2.67
N ALA A 22 3.62 14.14 -3.56
CA ALA A 22 3.46 15.59 -3.48
C ALA A 22 2.30 16.01 -2.55
N GLY A 23 1.61 15.06 -1.94
CA GLY A 23 0.53 15.34 -1.00
C GLY A 23 -0.86 15.43 -1.60
N ASP A 24 -1.04 14.99 -2.85
CA ASP A 24 -2.36 15.00 -3.51
C ASP A 24 -3.28 13.98 -2.81
N GLU A 25 -4.33 14.50 -2.15
CA GLU A 25 -5.26 13.66 -1.39
C GLU A 25 -5.99 12.64 -2.25
N GLY A 26 -6.34 12.99 -3.49
CA GLY A 26 -6.99 12.06 -4.41
C GLY A 26 -6.08 10.89 -4.75
N ALA A 27 -4.80 11.17 -4.99
CA ALA A 27 -3.81 10.13 -5.27
C ALA A 27 -3.57 9.23 -4.05
N LEU A 28 -3.49 9.82 -2.86
CA LEU A 28 -3.36 9.04 -1.61
C LEU A 28 -4.56 8.11 -1.41
N ARG A 29 -5.75 8.59 -1.71
CA ARG A 29 -6.97 7.78 -1.61
C ARG A 29 -6.95 6.61 -2.58
N VAL A 30 -6.48 6.83 -3.80
CA VAL A 30 -6.37 5.76 -4.80
C VAL A 30 -5.46 4.64 -4.28
N ILE A 31 -4.31 5.00 -3.74
CA ILE A 31 -3.38 4.00 -3.19
C ILE A 31 -4.03 3.25 -2.02
N TYR A 32 -4.68 3.96 -1.12
CA TYR A 32 -5.38 3.36 0.01
C TYR A 32 -6.42 2.34 -0.46
N GLU A 33 -7.30 2.74 -1.37
CA GLU A 33 -8.39 1.87 -1.84
C GLU A 33 -7.88 0.66 -2.61
N GLU A 34 -6.78 0.81 -3.36
CA GLU A 34 -6.20 -0.30 -4.12
C GLU A 34 -5.56 -1.36 -3.22
N HIS A 35 -4.98 -0.97 -2.09
CA HIS A 35 -4.12 -1.87 -1.32
C HIS A 35 -4.69 -2.30 0.03
N ARG A 36 -5.72 -1.64 0.54
CA ARG A 36 -6.24 -1.93 1.89
C ARG A 36 -6.69 -3.38 2.08
N ARG A 37 -7.34 -3.95 1.07
CA ARG A 37 -7.83 -5.33 1.17
C ARG A 37 -6.71 -6.34 1.31
N ARG A 38 -5.66 -6.16 0.54
CA ARG A 38 -4.49 -7.04 0.61
C ARG A 38 -3.82 -6.94 1.97
N VAL A 39 -3.69 -5.73 2.48
CA VAL A 39 -3.07 -5.50 3.79
C VAL A 39 -3.90 -6.13 4.90
N VAL A 40 -5.21 -5.93 4.92
CA VAL A 40 -6.06 -6.49 5.96
C VAL A 40 -6.10 -8.02 5.91
N ARG A 41 -6.08 -8.60 4.72
CA ARG A 41 -6.02 -10.06 4.58
C ARG A 41 -4.74 -10.64 5.16
N LEU A 42 -3.61 -10.01 4.86
CA LEU A 42 -2.33 -10.45 5.41
C LEU A 42 -2.32 -10.31 6.93
N ALA A 43 -2.77 -9.18 7.44
CA ALA A 43 -2.84 -8.96 8.89
C ALA A 43 -3.74 -10.01 9.55
N TYR A 44 -4.89 -10.30 8.95
CA TYR A 44 -5.79 -11.32 9.47
C TYR A 44 -5.13 -12.71 9.49
N SER A 45 -4.39 -13.06 8.43
CA SER A 45 -3.72 -14.35 8.38
C SER A 45 -2.65 -14.49 9.46
N LEU A 46 -2.08 -13.38 9.91
CA LEU A 46 -1.05 -13.38 10.94
C LEU A 46 -1.62 -13.31 12.36
N LEU A 47 -2.74 -12.60 12.54
CA LEU A 47 -3.30 -12.31 13.87
C LEU A 47 -4.49 -13.18 14.24
N GLY A 48 -5.24 -13.65 13.25
CA GLY A 48 -6.43 -14.47 13.49
C GLY A 48 -7.62 -13.72 14.08
N ASP A 49 -7.57 -12.40 14.14
CA ASP A 49 -8.61 -11.55 14.72
C ASP A 49 -8.95 -10.43 13.74
N ALA A 50 -10.22 -10.32 13.38
CA ALA A 50 -10.65 -9.37 12.36
C ALA A 50 -10.50 -7.91 12.81
N ASP A 51 -10.82 -7.61 14.06
CA ASP A 51 -10.74 -6.26 14.59
C ASP A 51 -9.28 -5.80 14.70
N GLU A 52 -8.41 -6.66 15.18
CA GLU A 52 -6.97 -6.36 15.22
C GLU A 52 -6.40 -6.21 13.82
N ALA A 53 -6.83 -7.02 12.86
CA ALA A 53 -6.38 -6.92 11.47
C ALA A 53 -6.76 -5.57 10.86
N GLU A 54 -7.97 -5.09 11.13
CA GLU A 54 -8.40 -3.75 10.68
C GLU A 54 -7.53 -2.66 11.31
N ASP A 55 -7.24 -2.75 12.60
CA ASP A 55 -6.40 -1.78 13.29
C ASP A 55 -4.98 -1.75 12.70
N VAL A 56 -4.42 -2.93 12.43
CA VAL A 56 -3.11 -3.04 11.82
C VAL A 56 -3.13 -2.45 10.40
N MET A 57 -4.17 -2.75 9.62
CA MET A 57 -4.30 -2.21 8.27
C MET A 57 -4.29 -0.67 8.29
N GLN A 58 -5.08 -0.07 9.16
CA GLN A 58 -5.12 1.39 9.27
C GLN A 58 -3.76 1.95 9.67
N ASP A 59 -3.10 1.32 10.64
CA ASP A 59 -1.78 1.73 11.11
C ASP A 59 -0.74 1.65 9.98
N VAL A 60 -0.75 0.54 9.22
CA VAL A 60 0.14 0.34 8.08
C VAL A 60 -0.08 1.40 7.02
N MET A 61 -1.35 1.66 6.68
CA MET A 61 -1.67 2.62 5.62
C MET A 61 -1.33 4.05 6.03
N VAL A 62 -1.59 4.41 7.29
CA VAL A 62 -1.20 5.74 7.80
C VAL A 62 0.32 5.90 7.71
N TYR A 63 1.07 4.90 8.17
CA TYR A 63 2.53 4.95 8.08
C TYR A 63 2.99 5.06 6.63
N ALA A 64 2.51 4.16 5.77
CA ALA A 64 2.96 4.10 4.38
C ALA A 64 2.65 5.39 3.63
N LEU A 65 1.43 5.92 3.78
CA LEU A 65 1.02 7.11 3.04
C LEU A 65 1.69 8.38 3.55
N THR A 66 2.12 8.40 4.81
CA THR A 66 2.86 9.53 5.36
C THR A 66 4.37 9.41 5.18
N HIS A 67 4.85 8.26 4.71
CA HIS A 67 6.28 7.99 4.52
C HIS A 67 6.58 7.48 3.11
N LEU A 68 5.84 7.94 2.11
CA LEU A 68 6.08 7.54 0.72
C LEU A 68 7.46 7.96 0.20
N ASP A 69 8.08 8.94 0.82
CA ASP A 69 9.44 9.34 0.54
C ASP A 69 10.46 8.23 0.85
N ARG A 70 10.10 7.28 1.72
CA ARG A 70 10.94 6.15 2.07
C ARG A 70 10.76 4.96 1.14
N TYR A 71 9.71 4.97 0.34
CA TYR A 71 9.45 3.89 -0.60
C TYR A 71 10.32 4.06 -1.84
N ASP A 72 11.06 3.01 -2.19
CA ASP A 72 11.94 2.98 -3.36
C ASP A 72 11.41 1.96 -4.37
N SER A 73 10.81 2.47 -5.45
CA SER A 73 10.20 1.64 -6.49
C SER A 73 11.23 0.83 -7.28
N THR A 74 12.51 1.17 -7.20
CA THR A 74 13.57 0.40 -7.85
C THR A 74 13.93 -0.88 -7.09
N ARG A 75 13.59 -0.94 -5.80
CA ARG A 75 13.91 -2.09 -4.94
C ARG A 75 12.79 -3.09 -4.84
N ALA A 76 11.54 -2.61 -4.80
CA ALA A 76 10.38 -3.48 -4.62
C ALA A 76 9.14 -2.80 -5.16
N ALA A 77 8.17 -3.61 -5.58
CA ALA A 77 6.84 -3.10 -5.91
C ALA A 77 6.15 -2.58 -4.64
N LEU A 78 5.23 -1.65 -4.80
CA LEU A 78 4.51 -1.08 -3.66
C LEU A 78 3.84 -2.13 -2.78
N PRO A 79 3.15 -3.16 -3.34
CA PRO A 79 2.58 -4.21 -2.50
C PRO A 79 3.60 -4.94 -1.65
N THR A 80 4.81 -5.16 -2.16
CA THR A 80 5.88 -5.82 -1.42
C THR A 80 6.34 -4.97 -0.24
N TRP A 81 6.47 -3.67 -0.44
CA TRP A 81 6.84 -2.75 0.63
C TRP A 81 5.76 -2.74 1.73
N LEU A 82 4.48 -2.66 1.31
CA LEU A 82 3.35 -2.71 2.26
C LEU A 82 3.31 -4.03 3.01
N HIS A 83 3.62 -5.14 2.34
CA HIS A 83 3.70 -6.46 2.97
C HIS A 83 4.73 -6.46 4.11
N THR A 84 5.90 -5.92 3.86
CA THR A 84 6.97 -5.84 4.86
C THR A 84 6.52 -5.04 6.09
N ILE A 85 5.86 -3.90 5.87
CA ILE A 85 5.35 -3.07 6.97
C ILE A 85 4.27 -3.84 7.73
N THR A 86 3.38 -4.53 7.02
CA THR A 86 2.27 -5.28 7.64
C THR A 86 2.80 -6.38 8.55
N VAL A 87 3.80 -7.14 8.10
CA VAL A 87 4.41 -8.19 8.91
C VAL A 87 5.04 -7.60 10.18
N SER A 88 5.78 -6.51 10.03
CA SER A 88 6.42 -5.84 11.16
C SER A 88 5.39 -5.37 12.19
N ARG A 89 4.34 -4.69 11.74
CA ARG A 89 3.30 -4.17 12.63
C ARG A 89 2.50 -5.30 13.29
N SER A 90 2.25 -6.39 12.57
CA SER A 90 1.54 -7.54 13.13
C SER A 90 2.35 -8.24 14.22
N ARG A 91 3.67 -8.30 14.08
CA ARG A 91 4.54 -8.87 15.13
C ARG A 91 4.53 -8.05 16.41
N ASP A 92 4.32 -6.76 16.31
CA ASP A 92 4.32 -5.86 17.46
C ASP A 92 2.98 -5.90 18.21
N ARG A 93 2.00 -6.64 17.71
CA ARG A 93 0.74 -6.84 18.41
C ARG A 93 0.84 -8.03 19.33
#